data_fe0864596a5d982ce01907a9063368b8
#
_entry.id   fe0864596a5d982ce01907a9063368b8
#
_cell.length_a   1.000
_cell.length_b   1.000
_cell.length_c   1.000
_cell.angle_alpha   90.00
_cell.angle_beta   90.00
_cell.angle_gamma   90.00
#
_symmetry.space_group_name_H-M   'P 1'
#
loop_
_entity.id
_entity.type
_entity.pdbx_description
1 polymer ?
#
loop_
_entity_poly.entity_id
_entity_poly.type
_entity_poly.pdbx_seq_one_letter_code
_entity_poly.pdbx_strand_id
1 'polypeptide(L)'
;MKKLFALMLGVLTAIGGFVDIGDLVTNGLVGARFGLSLAWVVVVGVVGICVFAEMSGRVAAVSGRGTFDLIRERLGPRVGVANLVASMLVTFLTFAAEIGGVALALQLATSVNRYLWIPIVGAAVWLVL
;
A
#
# COMPACT_ATOMS: atom_id res chain seq x y z
N MET A 1 27.32 8.28 -11.95
CA MET A 1 25.97 8.74 -12.30
C MET A 1 24.94 7.62 -12.31
N LYS A 2 25.15 6.47 -12.99
CA LYS A 2 24.18 5.35 -13.02
C LYS A 2 23.82 4.78 -11.65
N LYS A 3 24.81 4.64 -10.74
CA LYS A 3 24.58 4.12 -9.38
C LYS A 3 23.75 5.08 -8.51
N LEU A 4 24.02 6.39 -8.62
CA LEU A 4 23.26 7.41 -7.90
C LEU A 4 21.82 7.47 -8.40
N PHE A 5 21.61 7.38 -9.72
CA PHE A 5 20.28 7.35 -10.33
C PHE A 5 19.50 6.11 -9.91
N ALA A 6 20.12 4.92 -9.92
CA ALA A 6 19.49 3.68 -9.44
C ALA A 6 19.13 3.75 -7.95
N LEU A 7 19.99 4.36 -7.12
CA LEU A 7 19.72 4.57 -5.69
C LEU A 7 18.53 5.53 -5.49
N MET A 8 18.53 6.65 -6.23
CA MET A 8 17.40 7.60 -6.18
C MET A 8 16.10 6.96 -6.65
N LEU A 9 16.14 6.14 -7.71
CA LEU A 9 14.97 5.42 -8.20
C LEU A 9 14.47 4.42 -7.15
N GLY A 10 15.37 3.68 -6.51
CA GLY A 10 15.03 2.77 -5.41
C GLY A 10 14.39 3.47 -4.22
N VAL A 11 14.93 4.62 -3.82
CA VAL A 11 14.36 5.44 -2.72
C VAL A 11 12.99 6.00 -3.12
N LEU A 12 12.84 6.51 -4.34
CA LEU A 12 11.55 7.01 -4.84
C LEU A 12 10.49 5.90 -4.92
N THR A 13 10.89 4.72 -5.38
CA THR A 13 9.98 3.55 -5.43
C THR A 13 9.57 3.11 -4.03
N ALA A 14 10.52 3.11 -3.07
CA ALA A 14 10.22 2.78 -1.68
C ALA A 14 9.26 3.80 -1.04
N ILE A 15 9.49 5.10 -1.25
CA ILE A 15 8.59 6.16 -0.76
C ILE A 15 7.21 6.05 -1.43
N GLY A 16 7.17 5.82 -2.75
CA GLY A 16 5.92 5.65 -3.49
C GLY A 16 5.10 4.44 -3.03
N GLY A 17 5.74 3.38 -2.57
CA GLY A 17 5.06 2.21 -1.98
C GLY A 17 4.46 2.46 -0.59
N PHE A 18 4.89 3.53 0.10
CA PHE A 18 4.33 3.92 1.40
C PHE A 18 3.26 5.03 1.31
N VAL A 19 3.21 5.76 0.19
CA VAL A 19 2.21 6.82 -0.02
C VAL A 19 1.02 6.22 -0.76
N ASP A 20 0.04 5.77 0.00
CA ASP A 20 -1.24 5.28 -0.52
C ASP A 20 -2.20 6.46 -0.69
N ILE A 21 -2.77 6.58 -1.89
CA ILE A 21 -3.78 7.61 -2.21
C ILE A 21 -5.04 7.40 -1.37
N GLY A 22 -5.40 6.15 -1.07
CA GLY A 22 -6.50 5.80 -0.18
C GLY A 22 -6.31 6.38 1.22
N ASP A 23 -5.11 6.26 1.76
CA ASP A 23 -4.74 6.82 3.06
C ASP A 23 -4.81 8.35 3.05
N LEU A 24 -4.31 9.01 2.01
CA LEU A 24 -4.37 10.46 1.89
C LEU A 24 -5.81 10.98 1.87
N VAL A 25 -6.70 10.34 1.09
CA VAL A 25 -8.12 10.71 0.99
C VAL A 25 -8.83 10.45 2.32
N THR A 26 -8.60 9.29 2.94
CA THR A 26 -9.22 8.91 4.21
C THR A 26 -8.76 9.83 5.34
N ASN A 27 -7.46 10.08 5.46
CA ASN A 27 -6.91 10.97 6.47
C ASN A 27 -7.38 12.41 6.27
N GLY A 28 -7.47 12.87 5.01
CA GLY A 28 -8.05 14.19 4.69
C GLY A 28 -9.52 14.31 5.11
N LEU A 29 -10.33 13.28 4.85
CA LEU A 29 -11.74 13.24 5.23
C LEU A 29 -11.93 13.19 6.75
N VAL A 30 -11.12 12.38 7.44
CA VAL A 30 -11.10 12.30 8.92
C VAL A 30 -10.69 13.63 9.51
N GLY A 31 -9.63 14.26 8.99
CA GLY A 31 -9.19 15.58 9.42
C GLY A 31 -10.25 16.66 9.21
N ALA A 32 -10.96 16.64 8.09
CA ALA A 32 -12.06 17.57 7.81
C ALA A 32 -13.26 17.40 8.75
N ARG A 33 -13.57 16.18 9.18
CA ARG A 33 -14.70 15.88 10.06
C ARG A 33 -14.39 16.05 11.55
N PHE A 34 -13.22 15.61 11.97
CA PHE A 34 -12.86 15.48 13.40
C PHE A 34 -11.73 16.43 13.82
N GLY A 35 -11.17 17.20 12.90
CA GLY A 35 -10.02 18.05 13.19
C GLY A 35 -8.83 17.22 13.70
N LEU A 36 -8.15 17.72 14.71
CA LEU A 36 -7.00 17.07 15.33
C LEU A 36 -7.35 16.07 16.45
N SER A 37 -8.62 15.86 16.75
CA SER A 37 -9.05 14.99 17.86
C SER A 37 -8.62 13.53 17.68
N LEU A 38 -8.44 13.07 16.43
CA LEU A 38 -7.98 11.71 16.10
C LEU A 38 -6.49 11.65 15.73
N ALA A 39 -5.72 12.71 15.90
CA ALA A 39 -4.28 12.70 15.59
C ALA A 39 -3.51 11.64 16.40
N TRP A 40 -3.92 11.35 17.61
CA TRP A 40 -3.31 10.28 18.41
C TRP A 40 -3.44 8.89 17.77
N VAL A 41 -4.52 8.61 17.02
CA VAL A 41 -4.72 7.34 16.30
C VAL A 41 -3.65 7.17 15.23
N VAL A 42 -3.32 8.26 14.52
CA VAL A 42 -2.24 8.26 13.52
C VAL A 42 -0.91 7.93 14.17
N VAL A 43 -0.60 8.54 15.31
CA VAL A 43 0.65 8.27 16.05
C VAL A 43 0.73 6.80 16.47
N VAL A 44 -0.34 6.25 17.04
CA VAL A 44 -0.39 4.82 17.43
C VAL A 44 -0.25 3.92 16.21
N GLY A 45 -0.91 4.25 15.11
CA GLY A 45 -0.80 3.52 13.84
C GLY A 45 0.63 3.50 13.29
N VAL A 46 1.30 4.67 13.27
CA VAL A 46 2.70 4.77 12.82
C VAL A 46 3.63 3.94 13.68
N VAL A 47 3.50 4.01 15.00
CA VAL A 47 4.31 3.17 15.92
C VAL A 47 4.04 1.68 15.65
N GLY A 48 2.78 1.30 15.47
CA GLY A 48 2.41 -0.08 15.16
C GLY A 48 3.04 -0.57 13.85
N ILE A 49 2.99 0.24 12.79
CA ILE A 49 3.60 -0.09 11.49
C ILE A 49 5.12 -0.22 11.63
N CYS A 50 5.79 0.70 12.33
CA CYS A 50 7.24 0.63 12.54
C CYS A 50 7.65 -0.65 13.27
N VAL A 51 6.96 -1.01 14.35
CA VAL A 51 7.23 -2.24 15.11
C VAL A 51 6.99 -3.48 14.26
N PHE A 52 5.88 -3.52 13.53
CA PHE A 52 5.55 -4.65 12.65
C PHE A 52 6.56 -4.82 11.51
N ALA A 53 6.96 -3.72 10.87
CA ALA A 53 7.95 -3.72 9.79
C ALA A 53 9.32 -4.20 10.30
N GLU A 54 9.75 -3.73 11.48
CA GLU A 54 10.99 -4.18 12.10
C GLU A 54 10.96 -5.67 12.42
N MET A 55 9.88 -6.16 13.04
CA MET A 55 9.74 -7.58 13.37
C MET A 55 9.75 -8.45 12.10
N SER A 56 9.02 -8.06 11.07
CA SER A 56 8.98 -8.77 9.79
C SER A 56 10.35 -8.78 9.10
N GLY A 57 11.06 -7.65 9.12
CA GLY A 57 12.41 -7.54 8.57
C GLY A 57 13.42 -8.41 9.32
N ARG A 58 13.37 -8.45 10.65
CA ARG A 58 14.22 -9.34 11.47
C ARG A 58 13.96 -10.80 11.19
N VAL A 59 12.69 -11.21 11.10
CA VAL A 59 12.32 -12.59 10.78
C VAL A 59 12.85 -12.99 9.41
N ALA A 60 12.70 -12.15 8.39
CA ALA A 60 13.22 -12.40 7.06
C ALA A 60 14.76 -12.47 7.04
N ALA A 61 15.44 -11.54 7.73
CA ALA A 61 16.91 -11.50 7.79
C ALA A 61 17.52 -12.71 8.50
N VAL A 62 16.93 -13.16 9.60
CA VAL A 62 17.45 -14.30 10.39
C VAL A 62 17.11 -15.63 9.75
N SER A 63 15.92 -15.76 9.16
CA SER A 63 15.47 -17.02 8.57
C SER A 63 16.00 -17.24 7.15
N GLY A 64 16.35 -16.18 6.42
CA GLY A 64 16.67 -16.21 5.00
C GLY A 64 15.53 -16.69 4.11
N ARG A 65 14.30 -16.73 4.63
CA ARG A 65 13.10 -17.24 3.96
C ARG A 65 11.96 -16.22 3.97
N GLY A 66 11.06 -16.36 3.01
CA GLY A 66 9.86 -15.53 2.96
C GLY A 66 8.90 -15.81 4.12
N THR A 67 8.20 -14.79 4.59
CA THR A 67 7.24 -14.90 5.70
C THR A 67 6.16 -15.95 5.43
N PHE A 68 5.68 -16.07 4.19
CA PHE A 68 4.67 -17.07 3.81
C PHE A 68 5.19 -18.51 3.92
N ASP A 69 6.46 -18.75 3.60
CA ASP A 69 7.06 -20.07 3.75
C ASP A 69 7.17 -20.49 5.20
N LEU A 70 7.53 -19.54 6.09
CA LEU A 70 7.59 -19.77 7.53
C LEU A 70 6.20 -20.04 8.13
N ILE A 71 5.18 -19.30 7.70
CA ILE A 71 3.79 -19.51 8.11
C ILE A 71 3.33 -20.91 7.72
N ARG A 72 3.59 -21.30 6.47
CA ARG A 72 3.22 -22.63 5.96
C ARG A 72 3.94 -23.75 6.73
N GLU A 73 5.21 -23.56 7.03
CA GLU A 73 6.02 -24.56 7.74
C GLU A 73 5.63 -24.70 9.22
N ARG A 74 5.35 -23.56 9.90
CA ARG A 74 5.05 -23.52 11.34
C ARG A 74 3.60 -23.79 11.69
N LEU A 75 2.66 -23.26 10.91
CA LEU A 75 1.23 -23.31 11.15
C LEU A 75 0.48 -24.28 10.22
N GLY A 76 1.20 -24.91 9.30
CA GLY A 76 0.65 -25.90 8.39
C GLY A 76 0.13 -25.30 7.06
N PRO A 77 -0.06 -26.17 6.05
CA PRO A 77 -0.37 -25.72 4.68
C PRO A 77 -1.73 -25.03 4.56
N ARG A 78 -2.72 -25.41 5.36
CA ARG A 78 -4.06 -24.82 5.34
C ARG A 78 -4.02 -23.34 5.77
N VAL A 79 -3.30 -23.04 6.85
CA VAL A 79 -3.14 -21.66 7.33
C VAL A 79 -2.28 -20.84 6.38
N GLY A 80 -1.23 -21.45 5.80
CA GLY A 80 -0.41 -20.80 4.78
C GLY A 80 -1.22 -20.38 3.54
N VAL A 81 -2.07 -21.27 3.02
CA VAL A 81 -2.95 -20.96 1.88
C VAL A 81 -4.00 -19.90 2.24
N ALA A 82 -4.63 -20.02 3.40
CA ALA A 82 -5.62 -19.03 3.85
C ALA A 82 -4.99 -17.62 3.97
N ASN A 83 -3.79 -17.53 4.53
CA ASN A 83 -3.05 -16.28 4.63
C ASN A 83 -2.66 -15.72 3.25
N LEU A 84 -2.22 -16.57 2.33
CA LEU A 84 -1.91 -16.18 0.96
C LEU A 84 -3.14 -15.60 0.25
N VAL A 85 -4.28 -16.30 0.32
CA VAL A 85 -5.54 -15.85 -0.28
C VAL A 85 -6.00 -14.53 0.34
N ALA A 86 -5.94 -14.40 1.67
CA ALA A 86 -6.28 -13.16 2.36
C ALA A 86 -5.38 -11.99 1.90
N SER A 87 -4.07 -12.22 1.79
CA SER A 87 -3.12 -11.20 1.31
C SER A 87 -3.40 -10.81 -0.15
N MET A 88 -3.73 -11.78 -1.01
CA MET A 88 -4.11 -11.49 -2.41
C MET A 88 -5.38 -10.64 -2.48
N LEU A 89 -6.39 -10.94 -1.66
CA LEU A 89 -7.62 -10.16 -1.60
C LEU A 89 -7.35 -8.73 -1.12
N VAL A 90 -6.57 -8.57 -0.07
CA VAL A 90 -6.18 -7.23 0.43
C VAL A 90 -5.44 -6.45 -0.64
N THR A 91 -4.43 -7.06 -1.29
CA THR A 91 -3.67 -6.41 -2.38
C THR A 91 -4.58 -5.99 -3.53
N PHE A 92 -5.52 -6.85 -3.92
CA PHE A 92 -6.48 -6.53 -4.99
C PHE A 92 -7.40 -5.37 -4.62
N LEU A 93 -7.90 -5.33 -3.37
CA LEU A 93 -8.74 -4.24 -2.87
C LEU A 93 -7.95 -2.93 -2.79
N THR A 94 -6.71 -2.97 -2.31
CA THR A 94 -5.80 -1.81 -2.26
C THR A 94 -5.57 -1.27 -3.67
N PHE A 95 -5.24 -2.14 -4.62
CA PHE A 95 -5.05 -1.76 -6.02
C PHE A 95 -6.30 -1.09 -6.64
N ALA A 96 -7.47 -1.63 -6.35
CA ALA A 96 -8.72 -1.04 -6.81
C ALA A 96 -8.96 0.36 -6.18
N ALA A 97 -8.61 0.52 -4.89
CA ALA A 97 -8.70 1.80 -4.20
C ALA A 97 -7.73 2.85 -4.78
N GLU A 98 -6.51 2.47 -5.13
CA GLU A 98 -5.52 3.35 -5.77
C GLU A 98 -6.00 3.84 -7.13
N ILE A 99 -6.51 2.94 -7.99
CA ILE A 99 -7.08 3.34 -9.29
C ILE A 99 -8.24 4.33 -9.07
N GLY A 100 -9.10 4.06 -8.09
CA GLY A 100 -10.21 4.94 -7.74
C GLY A 100 -9.74 6.32 -7.25
N GLY A 101 -8.69 6.36 -6.44
CA GLY A 101 -8.07 7.60 -5.93
C GLY A 101 -7.47 8.45 -7.05
N VAL A 102 -6.70 7.84 -7.96
CA VAL A 102 -6.15 8.53 -9.13
C VAL A 102 -7.26 9.08 -10.03
N ALA A 103 -8.31 8.27 -10.29
CA ALA A 103 -9.45 8.70 -11.08
C ALA A 103 -10.20 9.88 -10.44
N LEU A 104 -10.30 9.91 -9.09
CA LEU A 104 -10.87 11.02 -8.36
C LEU A 104 -10.01 12.30 -8.48
N ALA A 105 -8.70 12.17 -8.36
CA ALA A 105 -7.78 13.29 -8.54
C ALA A 105 -7.89 13.89 -9.95
N LEU A 106 -7.97 13.03 -10.97
CA LEU A 106 -8.17 13.46 -12.35
C LEU A 106 -9.54 14.12 -12.58
N GLN A 107 -10.60 13.63 -11.93
CA GLN A 107 -11.90 14.30 -11.94
C GLN A 107 -11.82 15.71 -11.38
N LEU A 108 -11.12 15.91 -10.26
CA LEU A 108 -10.95 17.23 -9.65
C LEU A 108 -10.13 18.18 -10.53
N ALA A 109 -9.13 17.65 -11.25
CA ALA A 109 -8.28 18.44 -12.13
C ALA A 109 -8.93 18.79 -13.48
N THR A 110 -9.78 17.90 -14.03
CA THR A 110 -10.32 18.02 -15.39
C THR A 110 -11.82 18.29 -15.45
N SER A 111 -12.53 18.23 -14.30
CA SER A 111 -13.99 18.29 -14.21
C SER A 111 -14.72 17.19 -15.01
N VAL A 112 -14.00 16.18 -15.50
CA VAL A 112 -14.56 15.02 -16.20
C VAL A 112 -14.92 13.94 -15.19
N ASN A 113 -16.03 13.23 -15.41
CA ASN A 113 -16.54 12.22 -14.50
C ASN A 113 -15.50 11.10 -14.28
N ARG A 114 -15.24 10.76 -12.99
CA ARG A 114 -14.28 9.73 -12.58
C ARG A 114 -14.50 8.36 -13.22
N TYR A 115 -15.74 8.00 -13.54
CA TYR A 115 -16.04 6.71 -14.17
C TYR A 115 -15.44 6.54 -15.56
N LEU A 116 -15.14 7.64 -16.25
CA LEU A 116 -14.41 7.62 -17.52
C LEU A 116 -12.91 7.44 -17.31
N TRP A 117 -12.38 7.93 -16.18
CA TRP A 117 -10.96 7.83 -15.87
C TRP A 117 -10.56 6.45 -15.33
N ILE A 118 -11.46 5.72 -14.64
CA ILE A 118 -11.16 4.40 -14.09
C ILE A 118 -10.59 3.43 -15.13
N PRO A 119 -11.23 3.19 -16.30
CA PRO A 119 -10.70 2.28 -17.30
C PRO A 119 -9.40 2.80 -17.93
N ILE A 120 -9.25 4.11 -18.08
CA ILE A 120 -8.04 4.73 -18.66
C ILE A 120 -6.85 4.54 -17.70
N VAL A 121 -7.05 4.84 -16.42
CA VAL A 121 -6.03 4.65 -15.38
C VAL A 121 -5.67 3.17 -15.24
N GLY A 122 -6.68 2.29 -15.19
CA GLY A 122 -6.46 0.84 -15.13
C GLY A 122 -5.66 0.32 -16.32
N ALA A 123 -5.99 0.75 -17.54
CA ALA A 123 -5.24 0.39 -18.74
C ALA A 123 -3.81 0.95 -18.72
N ALA A 124 -3.63 2.19 -18.27
CA ALA A 124 -2.29 2.81 -18.18
C ALA A 124 -1.40 2.05 -17.18
N VAL A 125 -1.93 1.69 -16.01
CA VAL A 125 -1.19 0.90 -15.01
C VAL A 125 -0.85 -0.48 -15.56
N TRP A 126 -1.79 -1.15 -16.22
CA TRP A 126 -1.55 -2.46 -16.84
C TRP A 126 -0.48 -2.41 -17.95
N LEU A 127 -0.35 -1.29 -18.65
CA LEU A 127 0.63 -1.12 -19.72
C LEU A 127 2.04 -0.82 -19.20
N VAL A 128 2.14 -0.28 -17.97
CA VAL A 128 3.42 0.03 -17.30
C VAL A 128 3.97 -1.18 -16.52
N LEU A 129 3.10 -2.08 -16.04
CA LEU A 129 3.47 -3.32 -15.35
C LEU A 129 3.92 -4.41 -16.33
#